data_58332459fb45ab75f0c3420734117f48
#
_entry.id   58332459fb45ab75f0c3420734117f48
#
_cell.length_a   1.000
_cell.length_b   1.000
_cell.length_c   1.000
_cell.angle_alpha   90.00
_cell.angle_beta   90.00
_cell.angle_gamma   90.00
#
_symmetry.space_group_name_H-M   'P 1'
#
loop_
_entity.id
_entity.type
_entity.pdbx_description
1 polymer ?
#
loop_
_entity_poly.entity_id
_entity_poly.type
_entity_poly.pdbx_seq_one_letter_code
_entity_poly.pdbx_strand_id
1 'polypeptide(L)'
;KKLCEISNRGCGGSHEYFMPVSVSKKLNDWCKANLPKWSMFDGKEMDTDLELHISHLISEYDQKKYLKSLIKRKIVVVDDRCKQSGESFQWKLNKFPSIHETYGQIKRAMPKLKNPICLNLVEFDTAYQTFYKESQ
;
A
#
# COMPACT_ATOMS: atom_id res chain seq x y z
N LYS A 1 -5.97 17.88 -21.21
CA LYS A 1 -6.52 19.09 -20.55
C LYS A 1 -6.55 18.82 -19.04
N LYS A 2 -5.87 19.66 -18.24
CA LYS A 2 -5.86 19.57 -16.78
C LYS A 2 -7.26 19.92 -16.27
N LEU A 3 -7.94 19.01 -15.58
CA LEU A 3 -9.29 19.21 -15.06
C LEU A 3 -9.28 19.86 -13.68
N CYS A 4 -8.32 19.50 -12.84
CA CYS A 4 -8.15 20.03 -11.49
C CYS A 4 -6.69 19.89 -11.03
N GLU A 5 -6.38 20.56 -9.96
CA GLU A 5 -5.15 20.37 -9.18
C GLU A 5 -5.53 20.10 -7.73
N ILE A 6 -4.85 19.15 -7.11
CA ILE A 6 -5.05 18.80 -5.70
C ILE A 6 -3.69 18.90 -5.03
N SER A 7 -3.62 19.60 -3.90
CA SER A 7 -2.41 19.70 -3.10
C SER A 7 -2.66 19.33 -1.65
N ASN A 8 -1.60 18.84 -1.00
CA ASN A 8 -1.58 18.56 0.43
C ASN A 8 -0.25 19.07 0.99
N ARG A 9 -0.30 19.93 1.98
CA ARG A 9 0.90 20.54 2.59
C ARG A 9 1.61 19.60 3.57
N GLY A 10 1.10 18.38 3.78
CA GLY A 10 1.70 17.41 4.70
C GLY A 10 1.51 17.72 6.19
N CYS A 11 0.62 18.64 6.52
CA CYS A 11 0.37 19.10 7.89
C CYS A 11 -0.81 18.37 8.56
N GLY A 12 -1.30 17.28 7.98
CA GLY A 12 -2.44 16.50 8.52
C GLY A 12 -3.81 17.15 8.30
N GLY A 13 -3.91 18.21 7.51
CA GLY A 13 -5.16 18.85 7.12
C GLY A 13 -5.79 18.23 5.86
N SER A 14 -6.99 18.72 5.52
CA SER A 14 -7.71 18.36 4.29
C SER A 14 -6.91 18.74 3.04
N HIS A 15 -7.22 18.06 1.93
CA HIS A 15 -6.65 18.40 0.63
C HIS A 15 -7.16 19.74 0.12
N GLU A 16 -6.29 20.53 -0.51
CA GLU A 16 -6.67 21.77 -1.20
C GLU A 16 -7.02 21.42 -2.65
N TYR A 17 -8.20 21.83 -3.08
CA TYR A 17 -8.74 21.57 -4.41
C TYR A 17 -8.78 22.83 -5.24
N PHE A 18 -8.06 22.87 -6.34
CA PHE A 18 -8.08 23.95 -7.31
C PHE A 18 -8.95 23.55 -8.52
N MET A 19 -10.26 23.62 -8.32
CA MET A 19 -11.26 23.30 -9.34
C MET A 19 -12.54 24.12 -9.11
N PRO A 20 -13.38 24.30 -10.15
CA PRO A 20 -14.70 24.92 -9.99
C PRO A 20 -15.59 24.12 -9.01
N VAL A 21 -16.36 24.81 -8.19
CA VAL A 21 -17.28 24.19 -7.20
C VAL A 21 -18.24 23.19 -7.85
N SER A 22 -18.74 23.49 -9.06
CA SER A 22 -19.62 22.59 -9.80
C SER A 22 -18.96 21.27 -10.18
N VAL A 23 -17.65 21.29 -10.48
CA VAL A 23 -16.86 20.08 -10.79
C VAL A 23 -16.61 19.28 -9.51
N SER A 24 -16.22 19.94 -8.43
CA SER A 24 -16.01 19.32 -7.12
C SER A 24 -17.28 18.61 -6.64
N LYS A 25 -18.45 19.26 -6.75
CA LYS A 25 -19.73 18.67 -6.38
C LYS A 25 -20.04 17.43 -7.21
N LYS A 26 -19.91 17.50 -8.54
CA LYS A 26 -20.15 16.35 -9.42
C LYS A 26 -19.24 15.15 -9.10
N LEU A 27 -17.95 15.40 -8.83
CA LEU A 27 -17.01 14.35 -8.45
C LEU A 27 -17.38 13.72 -7.11
N ASN A 28 -17.75 14.55 -6.14
CA ASN A 28 -18.15 14.08 -4.82
C ASN A 28 -19.44 13.22 -4.89
N ASP A 29 -20.44 13.66 -5.63
CA ASP A 29 -21.69 12.93 -5.84
C ASP A 29 -21.42 11.59 -6.56
N TRP A 30 -20.52 11.60 -7.55
CA TRP A 30 -20.09 10.38 -8.24
C TRP A 30 -19.41 9.40 -7.29
N CYS A 31 -18.47 9.87 -6.43
CA CYS A 31 -17.80 9.03 -5.45
C CYS A 31 -18.80 8.34 -4.52
N LYS A 32 -19.75 9.10 -3.97
CA LYS A 32 -20.79 8.58 -3.07
C LYS A 32 -21.69 7.54 -3.73
N ALA A 33 -21.98 7.72 -5.02
CA ALA A 33 -22.87 6.83 -5.77
C ALA A 33 -22.19 5.54 -6.26
N ASN A 34 -20.89 5.58 -6.55
CA ASN A 34 -20.19 4.51 -7.28
C ASN A 34 -19.10 3.80 -6.48
N LEU A 35 -18.60 4.39 -5.39
CA LEU A 35 -17.54 3.77 -4.58
C LEU A 35 -18.12 2.97 -3.41
N PRO A 36 -17.44 1.89 -2.97
CA PRO A 36 -17.85 1.13 -1.80
C PRO A 36 -17.93 2.02 -0.56
N LYS A 37 -18.93 1.78 0.28
CA LYS A 37 -18.99 2.39 1.60
C LYS A 37 -17.86 1.88 2.48
N TRP A 38 -17.44 2.68 3.41
CA TRP A 38 -16.46 2.28 4.41
C TRP A 38 -17.10 2.18 5.79
N SER A 39 -16.61 1.26 6.62
CA SER A 39 -17.13 1.04 7.97
C SER A 39 -16.28 1.75 9.01
N MET A 40 -16.92 2.46 9.91
CA MET A 40 -16.28 3.02 11.11
C MET A 40 -16.12 1.94 12.20
N PHE A 41 -15.31 2.23 13.21
CA PHE A 41 -15.10 1.35 14.37
C PHE A 41 -16.39 0.99 15.11
N ASP A 42 -17.41 1.87 15.06
CA ASP A 42 -18.72 1.65 15.68
C ASP A 42 -19.69 0.86 14.79
N GLY A 43 -19.22 0.35 13.65
CA GLY A 43 -20.01 -0.43 12.71
C GLY A 43 -20.91 0.41 11.79
N LYS A 44 -20.88 1.74 11.88
CA LYS A 44 -21.61 2.60 10.94
C LYS A 44 -20.96 2.61 9.59
N GLU A 45 -21.76 2.47 8.57
CA GLU A 45 -21.33 2.64 7.17
C GLU A 45 -21.46 4.11 6.75
N MET A 46 -20.42 4.61 6.11
CA MET A 46 -20.39 5.95 5.53
C MET A 46 -20.08 5.88 4.04
N ASP A 47 -20.64 6.83 3.29
CA ASP A 47 -20.33 6.98 1.88
C ASP A 47 -18.87 7.41 1.71
N THR A 48 -18.22 6.88 0.68
CA THR A 48 -16.88 7.35 0.27
C THR A 48 -17.05 8.65 -0.50
N ASP A 49 -16.69 9.75 0.12
CA ASP A 49 -16.66 11.06 -0.51
C ASP A 49 -15.36 11.30 -1.30
N LEU A 50 -15.27 12.45 -1.97
CA LEU A 50 -14.11 12.82 -2.78
C LEU A 50 -12.83 12.90 -1.92
N GLU A 51 -12.90 13.49 -0.72
CA GLU A 51 -11.75 13.65 0.18
C GLU A 51 -11.19 12.30 0.60
N LEU A 52 -12.04 11.39 1.04
CA LEU A 52 -11.65 10.04 1.44
C LEU A 52 -11.07 9.26 0.27
N HIS A 53 -11.69 9.37 -0.92
CA HIS A 53 -11.19 8.70 -2.13
C HIS A 53 -9.80 9.19 -2.52
N ILE A 54 -9.56 10.50 -2.53
CA ILE A 54 -8.24 11.09 -2.80
C ILE A 54 -7.22 10.65 -1.75
N SER A 55 -7.61 10.65 -0.47
CA SER A 55 -6.73 10.17 0.61
C SER A 55 -6.31 8.72 0.39
N HIS A 56 -7.23 7.85 -0.02
CA HIS A 56 -6.93 6.45 -0.34
C HIS A 56 -5.97 6.32 -1.53
N LEU A 57 -6.19 7.09 -2.61
CA LEU A 57 -5.31 7.07 -3.79
C LEU A 57 -3.89 7.54 -3.46
N ILE A 58 -3.75 8.59 -2.65
CA ILE A 58 -2.44 9.09 -2.20
C ILE A 58 -1.76 8.05 -1.32
N SER A 59 -2.48 7.46 -0.36
CA SER A 59 -1.95 6.41 0.51
C SER A 59 -1.47 5.21 -0.29
N GLU A 60 -2.25 4.75 -1.26
CA GLU A 60 -1.86 3.64 -2.14
C GLU A 60 -0.62 3.98 -2.98
N TYR A 61 -0.54 5.19 -3.51
CA TYR A 61 0.64 5.66 -4.24
C TYR A 61 1.90 5.66 -3.37
N ASP A 62 1.80 6.21 -2.15
CA ASP A 62 2.92 6.29 -1.21
C ASP A 62 3.36 4.89 -0.74
N GLN A 63 2.42 3.99 -0.47
CA GLN A 63 2.69 2.59 -0.15
C GLN A 63 3.43 1.88 -1.29
N LYS A 64 2.97 2.03 -2.53
CA LYS A 64 3.63 1.47 -3.71
C LYS A 64 5.05 2.03 -3.89
N LYS A 65 5.21 3.34 -3.73
CA LYS A 65 6.51 4.01 -3.82
C LYS A 65 7.48 3.51 -2.73
N TYR A 66 6.99 3.38 -1.49
CA TYR A 66 7.77 2.85 -0.38
C TYR A 66 8.21 1.41 -0.66
N LEU A 67 7.29 0.52 -1.04
CA LEU A 67 7.61 -0.88 -1.32
C LEU A 67 8.60 -1.02 -2.47
N LYS A 68 8.44 -0.26 -3.57
CA LYS A 68 9.42 -0.23 -4.68
C LYS A 68 10.80 0.18 -4.20
N SER A 69 10.89 1.17 -3.34
CA SER A 69 12.17 1.60 -2.76
C SER A 69 12.75 0.54 -1.81
N LEU A 70 11.91 -0.13 -1.04
CA LEU A 70 12.32 -1.14 -0.07
C LEU A 70 12.93 -2.37 -0.77
N ILE A 71 12.24 -2.95 -1.76
CA ILE A 71 12.72 -4.13 -2.49
C ILE A 71 13.96 -3.86 -3.36
N LYS A 72 14.24 -2.60 -3.71
CA LYS A 72 15.50 -2.21 -4.38
C LYS A 72 16.70 -2.20 -3.45
N ARG A 73 16.49 -2.06 -2.16
CA ARG A 73 17.55 -1.91 -1.15
C ARG A 73 17.68 -3.11 -0.24
N LYS A 74 16.63 -3.89 -0.10
CA LYS A 74 16.57 -5.01 0.85
C LYS A 74 15.91 -6.23 0.21
N ILE A 75 16.26 -7.39 0.70
CA ILE A 75 15.48 -8.62 0.51
C ILE A 75 14.41 -8.61 1.58
N VAL A 76 13.16 -8.72 1.16
CA VAL A 76 11.99 -8.66 2.03
C VAL A 76 11.25 -9.98 1.97
N VAL A 77 11.10 -10.63 3.12
CA VAL A 77 10.37 -11.88 3.26
C VAL A 77 9.21 -11.68 4.22
N VAL A 78 8.03 -12.13 3.83
CA VAL A 78 6.83 -12.19 4.66
C VAL A 78 6.43 -13.65 4.85
N ASP A 79 5.93 -13.98 6.02
CA ASP A 79 5.34 -15.30 6.32
C ASP A 79 3.94 -15.12 6.94
N ASP A 80 3.26 -16.21 7.24
CA ASP A 80 1.89 -16.15 7.79
C ASP A 80 1.79 -15.37 9.12
N ARG A 81 2.89 -15.25 9.89
CA ARG A 81 2.91 -14.47 11.13
C ARG A 81 2.99 -12.97 10.84
N CYS A 82 3.73 -12.60 9.80
CA CYS A 82 3.85 -11.22 9.34
C CYS A 82 2.50 -10.63 8.93
N LYS A 83 1.61 -11.46 8.37
CA LYS A 83 0.24 -11.06 8.00
C LYS A 83 -0.57 -10.58 9.21
N GLN A 84 -0.31 -11.12 10.38
CA GLN A 84 -1.00 -10.74 11.62
C GLN A 84 -0.35 -9.56 12.32
N SER A 85 0.98 -9.45 12.30
CA SER A 85 1.72 -8.39 13.00
C SER A 85 1.97 -7.14 12.16
N GLY A 86 1.81 -7.21 10.84
CA GLY A 86 2.21 -6.14 9.91
C GLY A 86 3.72 -5.96 9.77
N GLU A 87 4.51 -6.87 10.31
CA GLU A 87 5.97 -6.83 10.26
C GLU A 87 6.49 -7.64 9.06
N SER A 88 7.73 -7.41 8.66
CA SER A 88 8.42 -8.19 7.63
C SER A 88 9.86 -8.45 8.03
N PHE A 89 10.41 -9.57 7.54
CA PHE A 89 11.83 -9.86 7.70
C PHE A 89 12.61 -9.18 6.58
N GLN A 90 13.66 -8.45 6.93
CA GLN A 90 14.41 -7.65 5.98
C GLN A 90 15.91 -7.89 6.13
N TRP A 91 16.60 -8.14 5.01
CA TRP A 91 18.05 -8.26 4.93
C TRP A 91 18.62 -7.29 3.92
N LYS A 92 19.87 -6.90 4.12
CA LYS A 92 20.59 -6.04 3.16
C LYS A 92 20.71 -6.77 1.82
N LEU A 93 20.35 -6.07 0.75
CA LEU A 93 20.56 -6.58 -0.61
C LEU A 93 22.03 -6.44 -0.99
N ASN A 94 22.68 -7.55 -1.32
CA ASN A 94 24.04 -7.60 -1.83
C ASN A 94 24.02 -8.02 -3.31
N LYS A 95 25.08 -7.67 -4.05
CA LYS A 95 25.23 -8.11 -5.45
C LYS A 95 25.45 -9.62 -5.56
N PHE A 96 26.14 -10.21 -4.58
CA PHE A 96 26.47 -11.62 -4.48
C PHE A 96 26.30 -12.07 -3.02
N PRO A 97 25.71 -13.22 -2.76
CA PRO A 97 25.03 -14.10 -3.72
C PRO A 97 23.76 -13.47 -4.31
N SER A 98 23.17 -14.08 -5.32
CA SER A 98 21.93 -13.60 -5.95
C SER A 98 20.75 -13.59 -4.96
N ILE A 99 19.65 -12.91 -5.32
CA ILE A 99 18.43 -12.88 -4.48
C ILE A 99 17.90 -14.29 -4.25
N HIS A 100 17.88 -15.15 -5.28
CA HIS A 100 17.44 -16.54 -5.16
C HIS A 100 18.29 -17.36 -4.19
N GLU A 101 19.62 -17.24 -4.29
CA GLU A 101 20.56 -17.94 -3.40
C GLU A 101 20.43 -17.44 -1.97
N THR A 102 20.35 -16.12 -1.78
CA THR A 102 20.15 -15.51 -0.45
C THR A 102 18.83 -15.96 0.16
N TYR A 103 17.76 -15.96 -0.60
CA TYR A 103 16.47 -16.45 -0.11
C TYR A 103 16.51 -17.94 0.25
N GLY A 104 17.23 -18.76 -0.54
CA GLY A 104 17.48 -20.17 -0.23
C GLY A 104 18.25 -20.34 1.09
N GLN A 105 19.24 -19.50 1.36
CA GLN A 105 19.99 -19.49 2.62
C GLN A 105 19.11 -19.07 3.79
N ILE A 106 18.27 -18.04 3.63
CA ILE A 106 17.34 -17.57 4.65
C ILE A 106 16.36 -18.70 5.04
N LYS A 107 15.76 -19.38 4.07
CA LYS A 107 14.85 -20.50 4.35
C LYS A 107 15.53 -21.64 5.14
N ARG A 108 16.79 -21.93 4.82
CA ARG A 108 17.56 -22.94 5.55
C ARG A 108 17.94 -22.50 6.97
N ALA A 109 18.30 -21.23 7.12
CA ALA A 109 18.67 -20.66 8.42
C ALA A 109 17.46 -20.44 9.35
N MET A 110 16.27 -20.24 8.77
CA MET A 110 15.04 -19.96 9.50
C MET A 110 13.93 -20.97 9.19
N PRO A 111 14.08 -22.25 9.60
CA PRO A 111 13.12 -23.31 9.26
C PRO A 111 11.73 -23.11 9.91
N LYS A 112 11.61 -22.20 10.87
CA LYS A 112 10.34 -21.86 11.54
C LYS A 112 9.45 -20.89 10.75
N LEU A 113 9.93 -20.36 9.60
CA LEU A 113 9.11 -19.53 8.72
C LEU A 113 7.95 -20.37 8.16
N LYS A 114 6.72 -19.84 8.28
CA LYS A 114 5.50 -20.48 7.77
C LYS A 114 5.10 -19.84 6.45
N ASN A 115 5.11 -20.65 5.38
CA ASN A 115 4.76 -20.21 4.02
C ASN A 115 5.47 -18.90 3.62
N PRO A 116 6.83 -18.84 3.67
CA PRO A 116 7.54 -17.60 3.41
C PRO A 116 7.46 -17.20 1.93
N ILE A 117 7.24 -15.93 1.68
CA ILE A 117 7.22 -15.32 0.35
C ILE A 117 8.31 -14.24 0.30
N CYS A 118 9.22 -14.35 -0.67
CA CYS A 118 10.21 -13.30 -0.95
C CYS A 118 9.60 -12.29 -1.93
N LEU A 119 9.35 -11.08 -1.47
CA LEU A 119 8.69 -10.04 -2.27
C LEU A 119 9.51 -9.57 -3.46
N ASN A 120 10.84 -9.77 -3.42
CA ASN A 120 11.74 -9.44 -4.54
C ASN A 120 11.64 -10.42 -5.71
N LEU A 121 11.04 -11.59 -5.52
CA LEU A 121 10.97 -12.68 -6.50
C LEU A 121 9.58 -12.89 -7.11
N VAL A 122 8.62 -12.07 -6.71
CA VAL A 122 7.25 -12.12 -7.24
C VAL A 122 6.93 -10.84 -8.01
N GLU A 123 5.89 -10.88 -8.82
CA GLU A 123 5.34 -9.71 -9.50
C GLU A 123 5.03 -8.60 -8.50
N PHE A 124 5.24 -7.33 -8.91
CA PHE A 124 5.09 -6.20 -7.99
C PHE A 124 3.69 -6.08 -7.40
N ASP A 125 2.65 -6.34 -8.19
CA ASP A 125 1.27 -6.28 -7.70
C ASP A 125 1.01 -7.38 -6.67
N THR A 126 1.55 -8.59 -6.87
CA THR A 126 1.51 -9.67 -5.87
C THR A 126 2.26 -9.27 -4.60
N ALA A 127 3.46 -8.69 -4.74
CA ALA A 127 4.23 -8.21 -3.59
C ALA A 127 3.46 -7.14 -2.80
N TYR A 128 2.82 -6.20 -3.50
CA TYR A 128 2.03 -5.15 -2.89
C TYR A 128 0.80 -5.70 -2.15
N GLN A 129 0.06 -6.62 -2.75
CA GLN A 129 -1.08 -7.28 -2.12
C GLN A 129 -0.64 -8.03 -0.86
N THR A 130 0.44 -8.82 -0.96
CA THR A 130 0.97 -9.60 0.16
C THR A 130 1.45 -8.70 1.31
N PHE A 131 2.07 -7.55 0.99
CA PHE A 131 2.64 -6.65 2.00
C PHE A 131 1.60 -5.77 2.70
N TYR A 132 0.56 -5.32 2.00
CA TYR A 132 -0.39 -4.35 2.52
C TYR A 132 -1.83 -4.85 2.67
N LYS A 133 -2.32 -5.73 1.80
CA LYS A 133 -3.74 -6.09 1.77
C LYS A 133 -4.07 -7.40 2.49
N GLU A 134 -3.12 -8.30 2.63
CA GLU A 134 -3.35 -9.52 3.42
C GLU A 134 -3.21 -9.30 4.94
N SER A 135 -2.81 -8.08 5.35
CA SER A 135 -2.75 -7.67 6.76
C SER A 135 -4.07 -7.06 7.28
N GLN A 136 -5.08 -7.02 6.45
CA GLN A 136 -6.42 -6.59 6.80
C GLN A 136 -7.35 -7.80 6.84
#